data_de618de0c7e3b1b79dd2faf2d1744ea4
#
_entry.id   de618de0c7e3b1b79dd2faf2d1744ea4
#
_cell.length_a   1.000
_cell.length_b   1.000
_cell.length_c   1.000
_cell.angle_alpha   90.00
_cell.angle_beta   90.00
_cell.angle_gamma   90.00
#
_symmetry.space_group_name_H-M   'P 1'
#
loop_
_entity.id
_entity.type
_entity.pdbx_description
1 polymer ?
#
loop_
_entity_poly.entity_id
_entity_poly.type
_entity_poly.pdbx_seq_one_letter_code
_entity_poly.pdbx_strand_id
1 'polypeptide(L)'
;CGCNSLTSIVIPKNVTKIGNGNIFTYCNSLPSIIVDNDNQNFDSRSNCNGIIRKSDSELIATCRTTTIGNDINALGDYCFDGTTIHFIHIPESVVEISEYAFGGCNEIDKITVAPGNQKYTSPKGSNAILSKDGKTLLLGCRTTVIPEGVEAIGDRAFFGRYSKTVLRIPENVKSIGMDAFARCNAIFEAILPKSLQEIGGFAFQNCANLSVVQLLAPITISDYTFAYCYSLSTVSLPEGLEGIGCRAFYDCKSLKHITIPSSAIKIEKNAFENCPVSEKE
;
A
#
# COMPACT_ATOMS: atom_id res chain seq x y z
N CYS A 1 18.31 1.67 -12.31
CA CYS A 1 17.12 2.43 -11.90
C CYS A 1 17.26 3.90 -12.30
N GLY A 2 16.15 4.55 -12.69
CA GLY A 2 16.13 5.99 -12.97
C GLY A 2 16.75 6.41 -14.32
N CYS A 3 16.82 5.52 -15.30
CA CYS A 3 17.33 5.85 -16.64
C CYS A 3 16.25 6.62 -17.44
N ASN A 4 16.03 7.90 -17.09
CA ASN A 4 14.96 8.72 -17.66
C ASN A 4 15.06 8.97 -19.17
N SER A 5 16.22 8.75 -19.77
CA SER A 5 16.43 8.88 -21.22
C SER A 5 16.30 7.56 -22.00
N LEU A 6 16.02 6.46 -21.31
CA LEU A 6 15.85 5.15 -21.94
C LEU A 6 14.50 5.08 -22.63
N THR A 7 14.50 4.94 -23.97
CA THR A 7 13.28 4.93 -24.80
C THR A 7 12.90 3.54 -25.31
N SER A 8 13.78 2.54 -25.24
CA SER A 8 13.49 1.16 -25.57
C SER A 8 14.53 0.24 -24.97
N ILE A 9 14.17 -1.02 -24.77
CA ILE A 9 15.10 -2.07 -24.37
C ILE A 9 14.68 -3.40 -24.98
N VAL A 10 15.70 -4.19 -25.38
CA VAL A 10 15.52 -5.57 -25.82
C VAL A 10 16.24 -6.48 -24.83
N ILE A 11 15.53 -7.46 -24.28
CA ILE A 11 16.10 -8.52 -23.44
C ILE A 11 16.56 -9.66 -24.36
N PRO A 12 17.90 -9.90 -24.49
CA PRO A 12 18.43 -10.88 -25.43
C PRO A 12 18.05 -12.32 -25.05
N LYS A 13 18.14 -13.22 -26.04
CA LYS A 13 17.82 -14.65 -25.85
C LYS A 13 18.66 -15.36 -24.78
N ASN A 14 19.89 -14.89 -24.54
CA ASN A 14 20.81 -15.50 -23.58
C ASN A 14 20.59 -15.05 -22.12
N VAL A 15 19.66 -14.15 -21.85
CA VAL A 15 19.33 -13.75 -20.49
C VAL A 15 18.51 -14.85 -19.82
N THR A 16 19.07 -15.43 -18.76
CA THR A 16 18.47 -16.56 -18.01
C THR A 16 17.97 -16.16 -16.62
N LYS A 17 18.41 -14.99 -16.12
CA LYS A 17 18.01 -14.48 -14.81
C LYS A 17 17.80 -12.97 -14.87
N ILE A 18 16.76 -12.52 -14.24
CA ILE A 18 16.44 -11.11 -13.96
C ILE A 18 16.23 -11.00 -12.45
N GLY A 19 16.79 -9.97 -11.83
CA GLY A 19 16.66 -9.75 -10.39
C GLY A 19 15.21 -9.52 -9.97
N ASN A 20 14.92 -9.68 -8.70
CA ASN A 20 13.60 -9.39 -8.15
C ASN A 20 13.31 -7.88 -8.19
N GLY A 21 12.04 -7.55 -8.41
CA GLY A 21 11.56 -6.18 -8.49
C GLY A 21 11.68 -5.55 -9.86
N ASN A 22 11.06 -4.40 -10.04
CA ASN A 22 11.09 -3.69 -11.32
C ASN A 22 12.49 -3.11 -11.60
N ILE A 23 13.25 -3.78 -12.43
CA ILE A 23 14.59 -3.31 -12.88
C ILE A 23 14.55 -1.98 -13.65
N PHE A 24 13.35 -1.52 -14.06
CA PHE A 24 13.09 -0.27 -14.77
C PHE A 24 12.42 0.79 -13.89
N THR A 25 12.49 0.65 -12.58
CA THR A 25 11.99 1.65 -11.60
C THR A 25 12.47 3.05 -11.98
N TYR A 26 11.55 4.00 -12.08
CA TYR A 26 11.78 5.40 -12.49
C TYR A 26 12.37 5.58 -13.90
N CYS A 27 12.26 4.59 -14.80
CA CYS A 27 12.57 4.77 -16.21
C CYS A 27 11.34 5.34 -16.96
N ASN A 28 10.94 6.57 -16.59
CA ASN A 28 9.66 7.16 -17.00
C ASN A 28 9.51 7.43 -18.52
N SER A 29 10.61 7.46 -19.25
CA SER A 29 10.61 7.59 -20.72
C SER A 29 10.53 6.26 -21.46
N LEU A 30 10.52 5.11 -20.76
CA LEU A 30 10.48 3.78 -21.37
C LEU A 30 9.04 3.38 -21.75
N PRO A 31 8.65 3.42 -23.02
CA PRO A 31 7.32 3.01 -23.48
C PRO A 31 7.29 1.56 -23.96
N SER A 32 8.42 0.88 -24.09
CA SER A 32 8.47 -0.46 -24.67
C SER A 32 9.58 -1.31 -24.08
N ILE A 33 9.22 -2.52 -23.70
CA ILE A 33 10.11 -3.60 -23.31
C ILE A 33 9.88 -4.75 -24.29
N ILE A 34 10.93 -5.19 -24.97
CA ILE A 34 10.88 -6.29 -25.91
C ILE A 34 11.74 -7.42 -25.37
N VAL A 35 11.23 -8.62 -25.37
CA VAL A 35 11.99 -9.84 -25.08
C VAL A 35 12.21 -10.59 -26.40
N ASP A 36 13.45 -11.01 -26.67
CA ASP A 36 13.79 -11.79 -27.83
C ASP A 36 12.93 -13.07 -27.89
N ASN A 37 12.33 -13.37 -29.05
CA ASN A 37 11.41 -14.49 -29.21
C ASN A 37 12.07 -15.87 -28.91
N ASP A 38 13.39 -15.97 -29.08
CA ASP A 38 14.18 -17.17 -28.79
C ASP A 38 14.60 -17.26 -27.31
N ASN A 39 14.26 -16.28 -26.46
CA ASN A 39 14.52 -16.36 -25.02
C ASN A 39 13.69 -17.49 -24.39
N GLN A 40 14.39 -18.44 -23.72
CA GLN A 40 13.75 -19.64 -23.16
C GLN A 40 13.07 -19.39 -21.77
N ASN A 41 13.44 -18.32 -21.08
CA ASN A 41 13.01 -18.07 -19.70
C ASN A 41 11.97 -16.96 -19.58
N PHE A 42 12.01 -15.99 -20.50
CA PHE A 42 11.18 -14.79 -20.46
C PHE A 42 10.49 -14.55 -21.80
N ASP A 43 9.42 -13.81 -21.77
CA ASP A 43 8.78 -13.25 -22.96
C ASP A 43 8.05 -11.92 -22.64
N SER A 44 7.50 -11.33 -23.71
CA SER A 44 6.66 -10.13 -23.65
C SER A 44 5.42 -10.39 -24.52
N ARG A 45 4.77 -11.54 -24.25
CA ARG A 45 3.62 -12.03 -25.03
C ARG A 45 2.49 -11.04 -25.02
N SER A 46 1.59 -11.14 -26.01
CA SER A 46 0.38 -10.31 -26.13
C SER A 46 0.68 -8.81 -26.13
N ASN A 47 1.89 -8.41 -26.53
CA ASN A 47 2.35 -7.01 -26.52
C ASN A 47 2.18 -6.32 -25.15
N CYS A 48 2.40 -7.07 -24.05
CA CYS A 48 2.17 -6.55 -22.71
C CYS A 48 3.11 -5.38 -22.34
N ASN A 49 4.20 -5.16 -23.11
CA ASN A 49 5.26 -4.19 -22.80
C ASN A 49 5.84 -4.39 -21.39
N GLY A 50 6.03 -5.64 -21.01
CA GLY A 50 6.60 -6.05 -19.73
C GLY A 50 7.44 -7.31 -19.91
N ILE A 51 8.03 -7.79 -18.83
CA ILE A 51 8.74 -9.06 -18.79
C ILE A 51 7.94 -10.08 -18.02
N ILE A 52 7.58 -11.16 -18.69
CA ILE A 52 6.85 -12.28 -18.11
C ILE A 52 7.82 -13.45 -17.95
N ARG A 53 7.86 -14.08 -16.78
CA ARG A 53 8.58 -15.31 -16.54
C ARG A 53 7.76 -16.49 -17.08
N LYS A 54 8.34 -17.27 -18.02
CA LYS A 54 7.61 -18.34 -18.74
C LYS A 54 7.19 -19.50 -17.85
N SER A 55 7.96 -19.80 -16.78
CA SER A 55 7.72 -20.97 -15.92
C SER A 55 6.39 -20.94 -15.19
N ASP A 56 5.88 -19.75 -14.86
CA ASP A 56 4.71 -19.52 -14.02
C ASP A 56 3.78 -18.40 -14.51
N SER A 57 4.14 -17.79 -15.66
CA SER A 57 3.40 -16.65 -16.22
C SER A 57 3.29 -15.45 -15.27
N GLU A 58 4.34 -15.22 -14.47
CA GLU A 58 4.42 -14.07 -13.58
C GLU A 58 5.00 -12.86 -14.31
N LEU A 59 4.31 -11.73 -14.20
CA LEU A 59 4.80 -10.41 -14.63
C LEU A 59 5.80 -9.89 -13.59
N ILE A 60 7.07 -9.76 -14.00
CA ILE A 60 8.18 -9.45 -13.08
C ILE A 60 8.77 -8.05 -13.27
N ALA A 61 8.57 -7.42 -14.42
CA ALA A 61 9.01 -6.04 -14.66
C ALA A 61 8.14 -5.36 -15.71
N THR A 62 7.92 -4.07 -15.54
CA THR A 62 6.98 -3.28 -16.35
C THR A 62 7.53 -1.91 -16.73
N CYS A 63 6.87 -1.28 -17.67
CA CYS A 63 7.05 0.13 -18.02
C CYS A 63 5.70 0.87 -18.00
N ARG A 64 5.71 2.16 -18.31
CA ARG A 64 4.52 3.02 -18.22
C ARG A 64 3.35 2.60 -19.14
N THR A 65 3.58 1.81 -20.16
CA THR A 65 2.56 1.35 -21.12
C THR A 65 2.21 -0.13 -20.95
N THR A 66 2.73 -0.79 -19.91
CA THR A 66 2.47 -2.20 -19.66
C THR A 66 0.97 -2.44 -19.45
N THR A 67 0.46 -3.48 -20.10
CA THR A 67 -0.90 -3.98 -19.93
C THR A 67 -0.86 -5.39 -19.35
N ILE A 68 -1.83 -5.71 -18.48
CA ILE A 68 -1.96 -7.04 -17.88
C ILE A 68 -2.93 -7.85 -18.75
N GLY A 69 -2.40 -8.79 -19.51
CA GLY A 69 -3.19 -9.67 -20.41
C GLY A 69 -3.74 -10.92 -19.72
N ASN A 70 -4.65 -11.63 -20.40
CA ASN A 70 -5.26 -12.88 -19.90
C ASN A 70 -4.29 -14.09 -19.88
N ASP A 71 -3.06 -13.92 -20.24
CA ASP A 71 -1.98 -14.90 -20.20
C ASP A 71 -0.98 -14.67 -19.05
N ILE A 72 -1.30 -13.70 -18.17
CA ILE A 72 -0.57 -13.41 -16.94
C ILE A 72 -1.35 -13.99 -15.76
N ASN A 73 -0.68 -14.81 -14.93
CA ASN A 73 -1.30 -15.46 -13.78
C ASN A 73 -0.95 -14.78 -12.45
N ALA A 74 0.22 -14.14 -12.38
CA ALA A 74 0.69 -13.51 -11.16
C ALA A 74 1.35 -12.15 -11.44
N LEU A 75 1.22 -11.24 -10.47
CA LEU A 75 1.96 -9.98 -10.42
C LEU A 75 3.02 -10.09 -9.32
N GLY A 76 4.28 -10.12 -9.72
CA GLY A 76 5.41 -10.35 -8.82
C GLY A 76 5.76 -9.13 -7.97
N ASP A 77 6.68 -9.36 -7.02
CA ASP A 77 7.18 -8.32 -6.13
C ASP A 77 7.72 -7.13 -6.91
N TYR A 78 7.21 -5.94 -6.56
CA TYR A 78 7.65 -4.66 -7.13
C TYR A 78 7.56 -4.57 -8.66
N CYS A 79 6.80 -5.46 -9.33
CA CYS A 79 6.77 -5.50 -10.79
C CYS A 79 6.35 -4.17 -11.44
N PHE A 80 5.55 -3.35 -10.76
CA PHE A 80 5.17 -1.99 -11.17
C PHE A 80 5.91 -0.88 -10.42
N ASP A 81 6.87 -1.19 -9.54
CA ASP A 81 7.51 -0.18 -8.69
C ASP A 81 8.05 1.01 -9.47
N GLY A 82 7.71 2.21 -9.01
CA GLY A 82 8.15 3.49 -9.60
C GLY A 82 7.64 3.75 -11.01
N THR A 83 6.62 3.04 -11.49
CA THR A 83 5.97 3.34 -12.77
C THR A 83 4.89 4.43 -12.62
N THR A 84 4.73 5.26 -13.66
CA THR A 84 3.72 6.34 -13.71
C THR A 84 2.42 5.87 -14.35
N ILE A 85 1.90 4.72 -13.90
CA ILE A 85 0.63 4.21 -14.41
C ILE A 85 -0.55 4.87 -13.70
N HIS A 86 -1.61 5.18 -14.46
CA HIS A 86 -2.85 5.78 -13.96
C HIS A 86 -4.01 4.81 -13.87
N PHE A 87 -3.98 3.76 -14.68
CA PHE A 87 -5.05 2.78 -14.78
C PHE A 87 -4.54 1.35 -14.65
N ILE A 88 -5.21 0.55 -13.84
CA ILE A 88 -4.97 -0.88 -13.68
C ILE A 88 -6.26 -1.63 -14.00
N HIS A 89 -6.13 -2.66 -14.85
CA HIS A 89 -7.15 -3.67 -15.06
C HIS A 89 -6.58 -5.04 -14.71
N ILE A 90 -7.21 -5.73 -13.77
CA ILE A 90 -6.84 -7.10 -13.37
C ILE A 90 -7.73 -8.07 -14.15
N PRO A 91 -7.18 -8.87 -15.07
CA PRO A 91 -7.93 -9.83 -15.89
C PRO A 91 -8.36 -11.06 -15.08
N GLU A 92 -9.13 -11.94 -15.71
CA GLU A 92 -9.65 -13.18 -15.10
C GLU A 92 -8.53 -14.15 -14.71
N SER A 93 -7.44 -14.16 -15.47
CA SER A 93 -6.31 -15.09 -15.31
C SER A 93 -5.47 -14.82 -14.07
N VAL A 94 -5.42 -13.58 -13.59
CA VAL A 94 -4.57 -13.22 -12.44
C VAL A 94 -5.17 -13.80 -11.16
N VAL A 95 -4.43 -14.71 -10.54
CA VAL A 95 -4.82 -15.38 -9.29
C VAL A 95 -3.92 -15.03 -8.11
N GLU A 96 -2.80 -14.33 -8.36
CA GLU A 96 -1.87 -13.89 -7.34
C GLU A 96 -1.38 -12.47 -7.61
N ILE A 97 -1.41 -11.63 -6.57
CA ILE A 97 -0.89 -10.26 -6.60
C ILE A 97 -0.05 -10.08 -5.35
N SER A 98 1.26 -9.87 -5.52
CA SER A 98 2.13 -9.54 -4.39
C SER A 98 1.69 -8.22 -3.73
N GLU A 99 1.75 -8.15 -2.42
CA GLU A 99 1.51 -6.91 -1.66
C GLU A 99 2.48 -5.78 -2.05
N TYR A 100 3.65 -6.12 -2.59
CA TYR A 100 4.65 -5.18 -3.08
C TYR A 100 4.48 -4.83 -4.56
N ALA A 101 3.60 -5.52 -5.31
CA ALA A 101 3.51 -5.40 -6.77
C ALA A 101 3.44 -3.96 -7.28
N PHE A 102 2.73 -3.09 -6.55
CA PHE A 102 2.48 -1.69 -6.90
C PHE A 102 3.23 -0.70 -6.00
N GLY A 103 4.36 -1.09 -5.39
CA GLY A 103 5.21 -0.18 -4.65
C GLY A 103 5.53 1.07 -5.47
N GLY A 104 5.57 2.25 -4.88
CA GLY A 104 5.92 3.50 -5.59
C GLY A 104 4.96 3.97 -6.70
N CYS A 105 3.86 3.25 -6.99
CA CYS A 105 2.86 3.64 -7.99
C CYS A 105 1.86 4.65 -7.41
N ASN A 106 2.29 5.88 -7.20
CA ASN A 106 1.48 6.89 -6.49
C ASN A 106 0.46 7.62 -7.40
N GLU A 107 0.50 7.38 -8.72
CA GLU A 107 -0.34 8.07 -9.71
C GLU A 107 -1.58 7.27 -10.13
N ILE A 108 -1.81 6.10 -9.54
CA ILE A 108 -2.98 5.28 -9.88
C ILE A 108 -4.27 6.02 -9.51
N ASP A 109 -5.13 6.25 -10.51
CA ASP A 109 -6.42 6.92 -10.36
C ASP A 109 -7.60 5.96 -10.53
N LYS A 110 -7.41 4.86 -11.27
CA LYS A 110 -8.47 3.92 -11.58
C LYS A 110 -8.02 2.48 -11.51
N ILE A 111 -8.81 1.67 -10.82
CA ILE A 111 -8.62 0.23 -10.69
C ILE A 111 -9.90 -0.48 -11.09
N THR A 112 -9.78 -1.54 -11.89
CA THR A 112 -10.86 -2.44 -12.25
C THR A 112 -10.40 -3.89 -12.19
N VAL A 113 -11.33 -4.80 -11.91
CA VAL A 113 -11.12 -6.25 -11.94
C VAL A 113 -12.15 -6.85 -12.88
N ALA A 114 -11.75 -7.79 -13.73
CA ALA A 114 -12.65 -8.50 -14.62
C ALA A 114 -13.73 -9.25 -13.82
N PRO A 115 -15.00 -9.22 -14.22
CA PRO A 115 -16.11 -9.85 -13.47
C PRO A 115 -15.90 -11.35 -13.24
N GLY A 116 -15.27 -12.03 -14.20
CA GLY A 116 -14.96 -13.47 -14.15
C GLY A 116 -13.76 -13.84 -13.26
N ASN A 117 -13.00 -12.87 -12.72
CA ASN A 117 -11.87 -13.17 -11.85
C ASN A 117 -12.35 -13.93 -10.60
N GLN A 118 -11.65 -15.05 -10.28
CA GLN A 118 -12.06 -15.96 -9.21
C GLN A 118 -11.48 -15.61 -7.84
N LYS A 119 -10.47 -14.72 -7.77
CA LYS A 119 -9.74 -14.36 -6.55
C LYS A 119 -10.05 -12.94 -6.09
N TYR A 120 -10.32 -12.03 -7.03
CA TYR A 120 -10.43 -10.60 -6.78
C TYR A 120 -11.75 -10.03 -7.29
N THR A 121 -12.12 -8.89 -6.74
CA THR A 121 -13.26 -8.09 -7.20
C THR A 121 -12.94 -6.60 -7.08
N SER A 122 -13.66 -5.78 -7.83
CA SER A 122 -13.64 -4.31 -7.72
C SER A 122 -15.08 -3.81 -7.84
N PRO A 123 -15.78 -3.65 -6.71
CA PRO A 123 -17.15 -3.13 -6.72
C PRO A 123 -17.24 -1.78 -7.43
N LYS A 124 -18.36 -1.55 -8.12
CA LYS A 124 -18.58 -0.32 -8.89
C LYS A 124 -18.35 0.92 -8.00
N GLY A 125 -17.46 1.78 -8.45
CA GLY A 125 -17.14 3.05 -7.76
C GLY A 125 -16.13 2.93 -6.61
N SER A 126 -15.68 1.72 -6.25
CA SER A 126 -14.67 1.55 -5.21
C SER A 126 -13.27 1.99 -5.65
N ASN A 127 -12.91 1.77 -6.92
CA ASN A 127 -11.55 1.95 -7.43
C ASN A 127 -10.50 1.26 -6.55
N ALA A 128 -10.72 -0.01 -6.24
CA ALA A 128 -9.87 -0.83 -5.38
C ALA A 128 -9.86 -2.28 -5.85
N ILE A 129 -8.83 -3.03 -5.47
CA ILE A 129 -8.83 -4.49 -5.54
C ILE A 129 -9.23 -5.01 -4.16
N LEU A 130 -10.27 -5.81 -4.12
CA LEU A 130 -10.71 -6.52 -2.93
C LEU A 130 -10.55 -8.03 -3.13
N SER A 131 -10.48 -8.77 -2.02
CA SER A 131 -10.70 -10.22 -2.00
C SER A 131 -12.04 -10.56 -2.66
N LYS A 132 -12.20 -11.77 -3.17
CA LYS A 132 -13.41 -12.18 -3.92
C LYS A 132 -14.70 -12.03 -3.12
N ASP A 133 -14.64 -12.26 -1.81
CA ASP A 133 -15.77 -12.07 -0.88
C ASP A 133 -16.06 -10.59 -0.53
N GLY A 134 -15.21 -9.68 -1.01
CA GLY A 134 -15.34 -8.24 -0.80
C GLY A 134 -14.94 -7.75 0.60
N LYS A 135 -14.42 -8.63 1.47
CA LYS A 135 -14.16 -8.29 2.87
C LYS A 135 -12.80 -7.67 3.13
N THR A 136 -11.79 -7.98 2.31
CA THR A 136 -10.44 -7.42 2.46
C THR A 136 -10.13 -6.49 1.30
N LEU A 137 -9.77 -5.24 1.59
CA LEU A 137 -9.25 -4.29 0.62
C LEU A 137 -7.74 -4.52 0.49
N LEU A 138 -7.31 -5.03 -0.68
CA LEU A 138 -5.92 -5.42 -0.96
C LEU A 138 -5.10 -4.31 -1.61
N LEU A 139 -5.73 -3.50 -2.47
CA LEU A 139 -5.09 -2.35 -3.11
C LEU A 139 -6.10 -1.23 -3.30
N GLY A 140 -5.76 -0.06 -2.78
CA GLY A 140 -6.45 1.19 -3.04
C GLY A 140 -5.60 2.13 -3.90
N CYS A 141 -6.24 3.16 -4.44
CA CYS A 141 -5.62 4.23 -5.20
C CYS A 141 -6.08 5.61 -4.70
N ARG A 142 -5.64 6.68 -5.36
CA ARG A 142 -5.95 8.07 -4.98
C ARG A 142 -7.43 8.37 -4.87
N THR A 143 -8.26 7.72 -5.69
CA THR A 143 -9.71 7.97 -5.77
C THR A 143 -10.55 6.92 -5.06
N THR A 144 -9.92 5.95 -4.38
CA THR A 144 -10.63 4.86 -3.71
C THR A 144 -11.66 5.39 -2.70
N VAL A 145 -12.83 4.79 -2.75
CA VAL A 145 -13.83 4.84 -1.70
C VAL A 145 -13.87 3.47 -1.04
N ILE A 146 -13.53 3.40 0.24
CA ILE A 146 -13.56 2.13 0.99
C ILE A 146 -15.01 1.69 1.12
N PRO A 147 -15.40 0.51 0.57
CA PRO A 147 -16.78 0.05 0.66
C PRO A 147 -17.20 -0.30 2.09
N GLU A 148 -18.46 -0.08 2.42
CA GLU A 148 -19.05 -0.37 3.74
C GLU A 148 -18.95 -1.86 4.17
N GLY A 149 -18.83 -2.81 3.20
CA GLY A 149 -18.68 -4.23 3.47
C GLY A 149 -17.26 -4.68 3.84
N VAL A 150 -16.27 -3.77 3.79
CA VAL A 150 -14.87 -4.08 4.08
C VAL A 150 -14.69 -4.30 5.58
N GLU A 151 -14.13 -5.45 5.94
CA GLU A 151 -13.79 -5.82 7.32
C GLU A 151 -12.29 -5.67 7.62
N ALA A 152 -11.44 -5.73 6.57
CA ALA A 152 -10.00 -5.61 6.70
C ALA A 152 -9.39 -4.70 5.62
N ILE A 153 -8.42 -3.89 6.00
CA ILE A 153 -7.52 -3.17 5.08
C ILE A 153 -6.20 -3.92 5.10
N GLY A 154 -5.81 -4.48 3.96
CA GLY A 154 -4.62 -5.32 3.83
C GLY A 154 -3.30 -4.56 4.01
N ASP A 155 -2.21 -5.32 4.10
CA ASP A 155 -0.87 -4.77 4.18
C ASP A 155 -0.58 -3.90 2.96
N ARG A 156 0.03 -2.73 3.20
CA ARG A 156 0.41 -1.76 2.16
C ARG A 156 -0.72 -1.29 1.23
N ALA A 157 -1.98 -1.55 1.56
CA ALA A 157 -3.12 -1.32 0.68
C ALA A 157 -3.17 0.10 0.07
N PHE A 158 -2.76 1.12 0.81
CA PHE A 158 -2.70 2.52 0.36
C PHE A 158 -1.29 3.12 0.41
N PHE A 159 -0.25 2.33 0.56
CA PHE A 159 1.12 2.83 0.74
C PHE A 159 1.46 3.97 -0.24
N GLY A 160 1.60 5.20 0.26
CA GLY A 160 1.89 6.42 -0.50
C GLY A 160 0.78 6.92 -1.43
N ARG A 161 -0.40 6.29 -1.48
CA ARG A 161 -1.42 6.54 -2.51
C ARG A 161 -2.69 7.26 -2.05
N TYR A 162 -2.99 7.28 -0.77
CA TYR A 162 -4.21 7.92 -0.29
C TYR A 162 -4.11 9.45 -0.40
N SER A 163 -5.05 10.08 -1.12
CA SER A 163 -4.96 11.51 -1.47
C SER A 163 -5.99 12.42 -0.79
N LYS A 164 -6.90 11.86 0.04
CA LYS A 164 -7.88 12.68 0.77
C LYS A 164 -7.27 13.20 2.06
N THR A 165 -7.68 14.41 2.45
CA THR A 165 -7.17 15.07 3.67
C THR A 165 -7.75 14.49 4.95
N VAL A 166 -8.97 13.95 4.90
CA VAL A 166 -9.61 13.28 6.05
C VAL A 166 -9.81 11.81 5.70
N LEU A 167 -9.18 10.95 6.49
CA LEU A 167 -9.37 9.51 6.42
C LEU A 167 -10.39 9.09 7.48
N ARG A 168 -11.56 8.64 7.01
CA ARG A 168 -12.58 7.99 7.84
C ARG A 168 -12.60 6.51 7.49
N ILE A 169 -12.17 5.67 8.41
CA ILE A 169 -12.27 4.22 8.26
C ILE A 169 -13.70 3.81 8.59
N PRO A 170 -14.38 3.01 7.72
CA PRO A 170 -15.75 2.56 7.98
C PRO A 170 -15.89 1.74 9.27
N GLU A 171 -17.08 1.81 9.89
CA GLU A 171 -17.37 1.15 11.17
C GLU A 171 -17.39 -0.39 11.13
N ASN A 172 -17.30 -1.00 9.94
CA ASN A 172 -17.19 -2.46 9.80
C ASN A 172 -15.74 -2.96 9.79
N VAL A 173 -14.76 -2.06 9.68
CA VAL A 173 -13.35 -2.44 9.59
C VAL A 173 -12.86 -2.87 10.97
N LYS A 174 -12.33 -4.09 11.04
CA LYS A 174 -11.79 -4.74 12.23
C LYS A 174 -10.27 -4.73 12.27
N SER A 175 -9.63 -4.70 11.10
CA SER A 175 -8.17 -4.72 11.03
C SER A 175 -7.61 -3.76 9.98
N ILE A 176 -6.47 -3.17 10.32
CA ILE A 176 -5.63 -2.38 9.41
C ILE A 176 -4.26 -3.04 9.39
N GLY A 177 -3.80 -3.45 8.21
CA GLY A 177 -2.56 -4.18 8.03
C GLY A 177 -1.28 -3.34 8.19
N MET A 178 -0.14 -4.01 8.10
CA MET A 178 1.17 -3.38 8.16
C MET A 178 1.35 -2.39 7.00
N ASP A 179 1.96 -1.22 7.27
CA ASP A 179 2.22 -0.19 6.27
C ASP A 179 0.96 0.29 5.49
N ALA A 180 -0.25 -0.05 5.90
CA ALA A 180 -1.47 0.13 5.09
C ALA A 180 -1.64 1.55 4.54
N PHE A 181 -1.35 2.58 5.33
CA PHE A 181 -1.39 4.00 4.97
C PHE A 181 -0.02 4.69 5.09
N ALA A 182 1.07 3.93 5.19
CA ALA A 182 2.39 4.54 5.31
C ALA A 182 2.67 5.49 4.13
N ARG A 183 3.33 6.62 4.41
CA ARG A 183 3.68 7.68 3.44
C ARG A 183 2.48 8.36 2.76
N CYS A 184 1.27 8.24 3.31
CA CYS A 184 0.09 8.94 2.80
C CYS A 184 0.10 10.42 3.26
N ASN A 185 0.95 11.23 2.64
CA ASN A 185 1.20 12.62 3.04
C ASN A 185 0.01 13.57 2.82
N ALA A 186 -1.05 13.16 2.12
CA ALA A 186 -2.24 13.98 1.98
C ALA A 186 -3.16 13.91 3.22
N ILE A 187 -3.02 12.89 4.07
CA ILE A 187 -3.85 12.74 5.27
C ILE A 187 -3.46 13.80 6.30
N PHE A 188 -4.44 14.61 6.70
CA PHE A 188 -4.35 15.57 7.78
C PHE A 188 -5.02 15.05 9.05
N GLU A 189 -6.15 14.35 8.92
CA GLU A 189 -6.92 13.77 10.02
C GLU A 189 -7.23 12.29 9.73
N ALA A 190 -7.05 11.43 10.73
CA ALA A 190 -7.44 10.03 10.68
C ALA A 190 -8.41 9.69 11.82
N ILE A 191 -9.57 9.13 11.46
CA ILE A 191 -10.61 8.68 12.38
C ILE A 191 -10.72 7.18 12.27
N LEU A 192 -10.32 6.48 13.35
CA LEU A 192 -10.25 5.03 13.44
C LEU A 192 -11.44 4.53 14.26
N PRO A 193 -12.27 3.60 13.72
CA PRO A 193 -13.59 3.27 14.23
C PRO A 193 -13.54 2.44 15.52
N LYS A 194 -14.69 2.37 16.22
CA LYS A 194 -14.83 1.53 17.41
C LYS A 194 -14.76 0.03 17.14
N SER A 195 -15.06 -0.37 15.90
CA SER A 195 -15.00 -1.77 15.46
C SER A 195 -13.59 -2.32 15.33
N LEU A 196 -12.57 -1.44 15.30
CA LEU A 196 -11.19 -1.84 15.08
C LEU A 196 -10.72 -2.75 16.24
N GLN A 197 -10.12 -3.87 15.89
CA GLN A 197 -9.58 -4.88 16.83
C GLN A 197 -8.06 -4.91 16.78
N GLU A 198 -7.48 -4.53 15.65
CA GLU A 198 -6.03 -4.49 15.48
C GLU A 198 -5.58 -3.45 14.46
N ILE A 199 -4.39 -2.92 14.67
CA ILE A 199 -3.68 -2.06 13.74
C ILE A 199 -2.25 -2.56 13.60
N GLY A 200 -1.83 -2.80 12.37
CA GLY A 200 -0.49 -3.32 12.06
C GLY A 200 0.60 -2.30 12.35
N GLY A 201 1.81 -2.80 12.58
CA GLY A 201 2.99 -1.95 12.70
C GLY A 201 3.19 -1.08 11.46
N PHE A 202 3.75 0.12 11.65
CA PHE A 202 4.02 1.08 10.57
C PHE A 202 2.78 1.58 9.81
N ALA A 203 1.54 1.25 10.23
CA ALA A 203 0.33 1.48 9.45
C ALA A 203 0.18 2.92 8.94
N PHE A 204 0.61 3.92 9.69
CA PHE A 204 0.62 5.35 9.34
C PHE A 204 2.03 5.96 9.34
N GLN A 205 3.07 5.13 9.26
CA GLN A 205 4.44 5.62 9.30
C GLN A 205 4.67 6.68 8.22
N ASN A 206 5.37 7.76 8.60
CA ASN A 206 5.77 8.82 7.68
C ASN A 206 4.58 9.49 6.93
N CYS A 207 3.41 9.56 7.57
CA CYS A 207 2.32 10.44 7.17
C CYS A 207 2.66 11.88 7.63
N ALA A 208 3.57 12.55 6.91
CA ALA A 208 4.22 13.78 7.40
C ALA A 208 3.25 14.92 7.74
N ASN A 209 2.09 14.99 7.08
CA ASN A 209 1.08 16.04 7.31
C ASN A 209 -0.06 15.59 8.25
N LEU A 210 -0.05 14.35 8.73
CA LEU A 210 -1.04 13.87 9.69
C LEU A 210 -0.90 14.67 11.00
N SER A 211 -1.94 15.44 11.33
CA SER A 211 -1.97 16.36 12.46
C SER A 211 -2.91 15.89 13.58
N VAL A 212 -3.98 15.19 13.21
CA VAL A 212 -5.01 14.74 14.15
C VAL A 212 -5.28 13.25 13.99
N VAL A 213 -5.26 12.52 15.09
CA VAL A 213 -5.68 11.11 15.16
C VAL A 213 -6.76 10.95 16.22
N GLN A 214 -7.88 10.34 15.82
CA GLN A 214 -8.95 9.93 16.72
C GLN A 214 -9.04 8.41 16.70
N LEU A 215 -8.51 7.76 17.74
CA LEU A 215 -8.66 6.31 17.94
C LEU A 215 -9.88 6.09 18.85
N LEU A 216 -10.90 5.40 18.32
CA LEU A 216 -12.13 5.15 19.06
C LEU A 216 -12.21 3.73 19.66
N ALA A 217 -11.30 2.83 19.23
CA ALA A 217 -11.24 1.44 19.68
C ALA A 217 -10.21 1.25 20.80
N PRO A 218 -10.52 0.48 21.84
CA PRO A 218 -9.62 0.24 22.97
C PRO A 218 -8.61 -0.90 22.65
N ILE A 219 -7.76 -0.67 21.68
CA ILE A 219 -6.76 -1.64 21.16
C ILE A 219 -5.34 -1.27 21.58
N THR A 220 -4.41 -2.16 21.34
CA THR A 220 -2.98 -1.84 21.39
C THR A 220 -2.57 -1.08 20.11
N ILE A 221 -1.92 0.08 20.25
CA ILE A 221 -1.24 0.76 19.15
C ILE A 221 0.06 0.02 18.90
N SER A 222 0.22 -0.60 17.73
CA SER A 222 1.39 -1.42 17.37
C SER A 222 2.66 -0.60 17.19
N ASP A 223 3.79 -1.31 17.05
CA ASP A 223 5.11 -0.72 16.88
C ASP A 223 5.17 0.21 15.66
N TYR A 224 5.79 1.39 15.82
CA TYR A 224 6.00 2.38 14.76
C TYR A 224 4.72 2.88 14.05
N THR A 225 3.53 2.59 14.56
CA THR A 225 2.24 2.90 13.86
C THR A 225 2.19 4.34 13.33
N PHE A 226 2.56 5.33 14.14
CA PHE A 226 2.57 6.75 13.79
C PHE A 226 3.99 7.35 13.75
N ALA A 227 5.02 6.53 13.60
CA ALA A 227 6.39 7.01 13.55
C ALA A 227 6.60 8.00 12.39
N TYR A 228 7.39 9.06 12.62
CA TYR A 228 7.70 10.11 11.64
C TYR A 228 6.47 10.91 11.15
N CYS A 229 5.38 10.92 11.92
CA CYS A 229 4.26 11.85 11.68
C CYS A 229 4.61 13.23 12.24
N TYR A 230 5.44 13.97 11.51
CA TYR A 230 6.08 15.22 12.00
C TYR A 230 5.08 16.30 12.42
N SER A 231 3.90 16.35 11.79
CA SER A 231 2.85 17.32 12.07
C SER A 231 1.86 16.88 13.15
N LEU A 232 1.99 15.63 13.66
CA LEU A 232 1.04 15.07 14.62
C LEU A 232 1.10 15.84 15.92
N SER A 233 0.02 16.55 16.25
CA SER A 233 -0.10 17.41 17.41
C SER A 233 -1.24 17.02 18.36
N THR A 234 -2.24 16.31 17.84
CA THR A 234 -3.45 15.95 18.58
C THR A 234 -3.74 14.47 18.41
N VAL A 235 -3.75 13.74 19.52
CA VAL A 235 -4.10 12.31 19.55
C VAL A 235 -5.16 12.13 20.63
N SER A 236 -6.34 11.64 20.23
CA SER A 236 -7.40 11.23 21.14
C SER A 236 -7.37 9.72 21.31
N LEU A 237 -7.18 9.27 22.54
CA LEU A 237 -7.13 7.85 22.93
C LEU A 237 -8.38 7.52 23.77
N PRO A 238 -9.00 6.34 23.55
CA PRO A 238 -10.19 5.94 24.29
C PRO A 238 -9.85 5.38 25.68
N GLU A 239 -10.77 5.47 26.62
CA GLU A 239 -10.71 4.63 27.81
C GLU A 239 -10.73 3.15 27.41
N GLY A 240 -10.03 2.31 28.17
CA GLY A 240 -9.84 0.90 27.83
C GLY A 240 -8.68 0.64 26.87
N LEU A 241 -7.89 1.66 26.45
CA LEU A 241 -6.70 1.45 25.64
C LEU A 241 -5.81 0.37 26.27
N GLU A 242 -5.44 -0.66 25.51
CA GLU A 242 -4.67 -1.80 26.03
C GLU A 242 -3.18 -1.49 26.16
N GLY A 243 -2.60 -0.80 25.18
CA GLY A 243 -1.17 -0.49 25.21
C GLY A 243 -0.68 0.39 24.07
N ILE A 244 0.60 0.77 24.17
CA ILE A 244 1.32 1.53 23.15
C ILE A 244 2.66 0.85 22.90
N GLY A 245 2.88 0.41 21.68
CA GLY A 245 4.04 -0.36 21.24
C GLY A 245 5.33 0.45 21.13
N CYS A 246 6.39 -0.28 20.77
CA CYS A 246 7.72 0.28 20.60
C CYS A 246 7.71 1.36 19.51
N ARG A 247 8.20 2.57 19.85
CA ARG A 247 8.32 3.68 18.90
C ARG A 247 7.02 4.02 18.15
N ALA A 248 5.87 3.72 18.73
CA ALA A 248 4.57 3.96 18.09
C ALA A 248 4.40 5.42 17.63
N PHE A 249 4.97 6.38 18.36
CA PHE A 249 4.99 7.81 18.05
C PHE A 249 6.41 8.35 17.84
N TYR A 250 7.34 7.50 17.38
CA TYR A 250 8.73 7.91 17.18
C TYR A 250 8.83 9.14 16.28
N ASP A 251 9.59 10.15 16.73
CA ASP A 251 9.90 11.36 15.95
C ASP A 251 8.66 12.21 15.56
N CYS A 252 7.57 12.17 16.35
CA CYS A 252 6.41 13.04 16.21
C CYS A 252 6.73 14.44 16.77
N LYS A 253 7.41 15.29 15.98
CA LYS A 253 8.00 16.57 16.41
C LYS A 253 6.99 17.61 16.89
N SER A 254 5.71 17.50 16.51
CA SER A 254 4.66 18.43 16.91
C SER A 254 3.86 17.94 18.13
N LEU A 255 4.06 16.70 18.60
CA LEU A 255 3.31 16.12 19.70
C LEU A 255 3.85 16.61 21.05
N LYS A 256 3.25 17.69 21.55
CA LYS A 256 3.64 18.33 22.83
C LYS A 256 2.88 17.79 24.02
N HIS A 257 1.65 17.38 23.82
CA HIS A 257 0.75 16.86 24.84
C HIS A 257 0.00 15.64 24.33
N ILE A 258 -0.15 14.66 25.19
CA ILE A 258 -1.01 13.49 24.96
C ILE A 258 -1.55 13.03 26.31
N THR A 259 -2.87 12.87 26.40
CA THR A 259 -3.50 12.28 27.57
C THR A 259 -3.58 10.78 27.37
N ILE A 260 -2.89 10.05 28.22
CA ILE A 260 -2.90 8.58 28.20
C ILE A 260 -3.93 8.12 29.23
N PRO A 261 -4.97 7.35 28.82
CA PRO A 261 -5.96 6.86 29.75
C PRO A 261 -5.33 5.94 30.80
N SER A 262 -5.83 6.02 32.02
CA SER A 262 -5.32 5.22 33.15
C SER A 262 -5.46 3.72 32.96
N SER A 263 -6.29 3.31 32.01
CA SER A 263 -6.48 1.91 31.58
C SER A 263 -5.34 1.34 30.75
N ALA A 264 -4.45 2.18 30.20
CA ALA A 264 -3.33 1.70 29.38
C ALA A 264 -2.37 0.84 30.23
N ILE A 265 -2.40 -0.46 30.00
CA ILE A 265 -1.69 -1.45 30.82
C ILE A 265 -0.20 -1.46 30.50
N LYS A 266 0.15 -1.26 29.23
CA LYS A 266 1.54 -1.42 28.76
C LYS A 266 1.94 -0.28 27.82
N ILE A 267 2.92 0.52 28.22
CA ILE A 267 3.54 1.52 27.37
C ILE A 267 5.01 1.17 27.24
N GLU A 268 5.45 0.89 26.01
CA GLU A 268 6.84 0.57 25.75
C GLU A 268 7.75 1.78 26.03
N LYS A 269 8.93 1.52 26.61
CA LYS A 269 9.83 2.57 27.13
C LYS A 269 10.17 3.68 26.12
N ASN A 270 10.21 3.35 24.84
CA ASN A 270 10.58 4.24 23.75
C ASN A 270 9.39 4.62 22.84
N ALA A 271 8.14 4.41 23.29
CA ALA A 271 6.93 4.70 22.52
C ALA A 271 6.90 6.13 21.97
N PHE A 272 7.41 7.10 22.73
CA PHE A 272 7.45 8.53 22.42
C PHE A 272 8.89 9.05 22.19
N GLU A 273 9.81 8.20 21.80
CA GLU A 273 11.19 8.60 21.56
C GLU A 273 11.26 9.75 20.55
N ASN A 274 12.02 10.80 20.85
CA ASN A 274 12.17 12.03 20.07
C ASN A 274 10.90 12.89 19.93
N CYS A 275 9.85 12.68 20.73
CA CYS A 275 8.74 13.58 20.83
C CYS A 275 8.99 14.68 21.88
N PRO A 276 8.48 15.92 21.68
CA PRO A 276 8.60 16.98 22.67
C PRO A 276 7.55 16.87 23.82
N VAL A 277 6.99 15.68 24.03
CA VAL A 277 5.98 15.45 25.09
C VAL A 277 6.56 15.83 26.44
N SER A 278 6.04 16.90 27.05
CA SER A 278 6.29 17.21 28.46
C SER A 278 5.63 16.14 29.30
N GLU A 279 6.37 15.67 30.34
CA GLU A 279 6.00 14.54 31.18
C GLU A 279 4.50 14.39 31.47
N LYS A 280 4.09 13.14 31.49
CA LYS A 280 2.78 12.57 31.73
C LYS A 280 2.02 13.31 32.87
N GLU A 281 0.90 13.93 32.58
CA GLU A 281 -0.20 14.03 33.55
C GLU A 281 -1.13 12.84 33.38
#